data_c79eb02d75d75feada087e8dedf90d44
#
_entry.id   c79eb02d75d75feada087e8dedf90d44
#
_cell.length_a   1.000
_cell.length_b   1.000
_cell.length_c   1.000
_cell.angle_alpha   90.00
_cell.angle_beta   90.00
_cell.angle_gamma   90.00
#
_symmetry.space_group_name_H-M   'P 1'
#
loop_
_entity.id
_entity.type
_entity.pdbx_description
1 polymer ?
#
loop_
_entity_poly.entity_id
_entity_poly.type
_entity_poly.pdbx_seq_one_letter_code
_entity_poly.pdbx_strand_id
1 'polypeptide(L)'
;MVDQDLVFKKLAFIETYVQQLHDLARLDDIDTDVREERFVVHTLQLAAQAALDVASHIVSDHKLGEPATNRELFDLLHAAGWITPDCAQVMGRLAGFRNLVVHGYERVNLGIVKDVVRHRLTDLLAYCAAIRTASGRTQSL
;
A
#
# COMPACT_ATOMS: atom_id res chain seq x y z
N MET A 1 -22.14 -1.39 -4.40
CA MET A 1 -21.66 -2.67 -3.85
C MET A 1 -20.19 -2.83 -4.18
N VAL A 2 -19.36 -3.19 -3.19
CA VAL A 2 -17.92 -3.40 -3.44
C VAL A 2 -17.76 -4.59 -4.37
N ASP A 3 -16.99 -4.41 -5.43
CA ASP A 3 -16.57 -5.53 -6.24
C ASP A 3 -15.48 -6.28 -5.45
N GLN A 4 -15.88 -7.29 -4.68
CA GLN A 4 -14.97 -8.02 -3.81
C GLN A 4 -13.93 -8.80 -4.60
N ASP A 5 -14.26 -9.28 -5.78
CA ASP A 5 -13.28 -9.96 -6.62
C ASP A 5 -12.16 -9.00 -7.02
N LEU A 6 -12.52 -7.76 -7.37
CA LEU A 6 -11.52 -6.73 -7.70
C LEU A 6 -10.66 -6.38 -6.49
N VAL A 7 -11.29 -6.17 -5.33
CA VAL A 7 -10.57 -5.85 -4.09
C VAL A 7 -9.60 -6.99 -3.74
N PHE A 8 -10.08 -8.24 -3.72
CA PHE A 8 -9.25 -9.40 -3.38
C PHE A 8 -8.12 -9.61 -4.38
N LYS A 9 -8.36 -9.34 -5.65
CA LYS A 9 -7.31 -9.40 -6.68
C LYS A 9 -6.22 -8.37 -6.42
N LYS A 10 -6.60 -7.14 -6.07
CA LYS A 10 -5.65 -6.09 -5.73
C LYS A 10 -4.85 -6.42 -4.48
N LEU A 11 -5.49 -7.00 -3.46
CA LEU A 11 -4.79 -7.46 -2.25
C LEU A 11 -3.77 -8.56 -2.60
N ALA A 12 -4.14 -9.49 -3.48
CA ALA A 12 -3.22 -10.53 -3.93
C ALA A 12 -2.02 -9.93 -4.67
N PHE A 13 -2.22 -8.88 -5.46
CA PHE A 13 -1.12 -8.15 -6.10
C PHE A 13 -0.16 -7.57 -5.06
N ILE A 14 -0.69 -6.93 -4.02
CA ILE A 14 0.16 -6.38 -2.95
C ILE A 14 0.99 -7.49 -2.32
N GLU A 15 0.38 -8.62 -1.99
CA GLU A 15 1.06 -9.76 -1.40
C GLU A 15 2.16 -10.30 -2.32
N THR A 16 1.91 -10.34 -3.63
CA THR A 16 2.90 -10.75 -4.62
C THR A 16 4.08 -9.77 -4.67
N TYR A 17 3.80 -8.47 -4.69
CA TYR A 17 4.86 -7.46 -4.71
C TYR A 17 5.71 -7.51 -3.44
N VAL A 18 5.09 -7.70 -2.28
CA VAL A 18 5.81 -7.87 -1.01
C VAL A 18 6.71 -9.10 -1.07
N GLN A 19 6.21 -10.21 -1.60
CA GLN A 19 6.99 -11.44 -1.74
C GLN A 19 8.18 -11.25 -2.68
N GLN A 20 7.98 -10.55 -3.80
CA GLN A 20 9.07 -10.25 -4.74
C GLN A 20 10.14 -9.38 -4.10
N LEU A 21 9.74 -8.36 -3.34
CA LEU A 21 10.69 -7.50 -2.64
C LEU A 21 11.47 -8.29 -1.58
N HIS A 22 10.77 -9.14 -0.83
CA HIS A 22 11.40 -9.98 0.19
C HIS A 22 12.42 -10.94 -0.43
N ASP A 23 12.07 -11.59 -1.54
CA ASP A 23 12.87 -12.66 -2.11
C ASP A 23 13.98 -12.16 -3.04
N LEU A 24 13.73 -11.06 -3.77
CA LEU A 24 14.59 -10.67 -4.88
C LEU A 24 15.38 -9.37 -4.64
N ALA A 25 14.94 -8.52 -3.69
CA ALA A 25 15.60 -7.24 -3.51
C ALA A 25 17.01 -7.41 -2.93
N ARG A 26 17.96 -6.70 -3.55
CA ARG A 26 19.35 -6.63 -3.13
C ARG A 26 19.64 -5.21 -2.66
N LEU A 27 19.19 -4.87 -1.45
CA LEU A 27 19.22 -3.50 -0.95
C LEU A 27 20.64 -2.94 -0.83
N ASP A 28 21.64 -3.80 -0.64
CA ASP A 28 23.04 -3.35 -0.57
C ASP A 28 23.53 -2.81 -1.92
N ASP A 29 22.89 -3.20 -3.02
CA ASP A 29 23.28 -2.78 -4.37
C ASP A 29 22.44 -1.60 -4.89
N ILE A 30 21.45 -1.14 -4.13
CA ILE A 30 20.47 -0.17 -4.63
C ILE A 30 21.09 1.19 -4.99
N ASP A 31 22.16 1.58 -4.31
CA ASP A 31 22.81 2.87 -4.55
C ASP A 31 23.72 2.87 -5.77
N THR A 32 24.14 1.68 -6.23
CA THR A 32 25.13 1.54 -7.31
C THR A 32 24.62 0.81 -8.54
N ASP A 33 23.49 0.11 -8.42
CA ASP A 33 22.90 -0.64 -9.53
C ASP A 33 21.54 -0.04 -9.88
N VAL A 34 21.49 0.60 -11.06
CA VAL A 34 20.27 1.24 -11.56
C VAL A 34 19.14 0.24 -11.72
N ARG A 35 19.45 -1.02 -12.11
CA ARG A 35 18.42 -2.05 -12.26
C ARG A 35 17.79 -2.40 -10.92
N GLU A 36 18.60 -2.51 -9.87
CA GLU A 36 18.12 -2.79 -8.55
C GLU A 36 17.25 -1.66 -8.01
N GLU A 37 17.72 -0.43 -8.17
CA GLU A 37 16.96 0.76 -7.78
C GLU A 37 15.58 0.78 -8.45
N ARG A 38 15.55 0.61 -9.77
CA ARG A 38 14.30 0.65 -10.52
C ARG A 38 13.37 -0.49 -10.16
N PHE A 39 13.91 -1.69 -9.96
CA PHE A 39 13.11 -2.83 -9.53
C PHE A 39 12.44 -2.56 -8.17
N VAL A 40 13.23 -2.14 -7.18
CA VAL A 40 12.71 -1.95 -5.81
C VAL A 40 11.72 -0.79 -5.76
N VAL A 41 12.08 0.37 -6.32
CA VAL A 41 11.23 1.56 -6.27
C VAL A 41 9.93 1.34 -7.05
N HIS A 42 10.02 0.75 -8.24
CA HIS A 42 8.83 0.49 -9.06
C HIS A 42 7.90 -0.53 -8.41
N THR A 43 8.44 -1.62 -7.86
CA THR A 43 7.63 -2.66 -7.21
C THR A 43 6.93 -2.10 -5.98
N LEU A 44 7.64 -1.30 -5.18
CA LEU A 44 7.04 -0.66 -4.01
C LEU A 44 5.93 0.33 -4.43
N GLN A 45 6.15 1.07 -5.50
CA GLN A 45 5.15 2.00 -6.05
C GLN A 45 3.90 1.25 -6.54
N LEU A 46 4.06 0.09 -7.17
CA LEU A 46 2.93 -0.74 -7.59
C LEU A 46 2.12 -1.23 -6.39
N ALA A 47 2.80 -1.63 -5.31
CA ALA A 47 2.14 -2.04 -4.08
C ALA A 47 1.35 -0.86 -3.46
N ALA A 48 1.95 0.32 -3.44
CA ALA A 48 1.28 1.53 -2.93
C ALA A 48 0.04 1.86 -3.75
N GLN A 49 0.15 1.80 -5.08
CA GLN A 49 -0.98 2.08 -5.97
C GLN A 49 -2.12 1.08 -5.76
N ALA A 50 -1.81 -0.20 -5.65
CA ALA A 50 -2.83 -1.22 -5.40
C ALA A 50 -3.53 -1.00 -4.06
N ALA A 51 -2.77 -0.61 -3.02
CA ALA A 51 -3.35 -0.30 -1.71
C ALA A 51 -4.29 0.91 -1.78
N LEU A 52 -3.92 1.94 -2.53
CA LEU A 52 -4.77 3.11 -2.76
C LEU A 52 -6.04 2.74 -3.52
N ASP A 53 -5.93 1.88 -4.53
CA ASP A 53 -7.09 1.43 -5.31
C ASP A 53 -8.08 0.69 -4.43
N VAL A 54 -7.59 -0.19 -3.55
CA VAL A 54 -8.44 -0.91 -2.59
C VAL A 54 -9.15 0.08 -1.66
N ALA A 55 -8.42 1.01 -1.08
CA ALA A 55 -8.99 2.01 -0.18
C ALA A 55 -10.05 2.85 -0.88
N SER A 56 -9.78 3.29 -2.10
CA SER A 56 -10.71 4.10 -2.89
C SER A 56 -12.02 3.36 -3.17
N HIS A 57 -11.93 2.08 -3.54
CA HIS A 57 -13.12 1.26 -3.79
C HIS A 57 -13.98 1.13 -2.54
N ILE A 58 -13.37 0.83 -1.39
CA ILE A 58 -14.10 0.63 -0.14
C ILE A 58 -14.74 1.95 0.32
N VAL A 59 -13.98 3.04 0.31
CA VAL A 59 -14.47 4.37 0.73
C VAL A 59 -15.65 4.80 -0.14
N SER A 60 -15.56 4.61 -1.44
CA SER A 60 -16.62 4.97 -2.38
C SER A 60 -17.87 4.11 -2.17
N ASP A 61 -17.69 2.81 -2.10
CA ASP A 61 -18.82 1.88 -2.04
C ASP A 61 -19.56 1.94 -0.70
N HIS A 62 -18.84 2.10 0.39
CA HIS A 62 -19.44 2.22 1.73
C HIS A 62 -19.76 3.66 2.12
N LYS A 63 -19.51 4.62 1.23
CA LYS A 63 -19.81 6.03 1.44
C LYS A 63 -19.17 6.57 2.72
N LEU A 64 -17.90 6.28 2.91
CA LEU A 64 -17.17 6.63 4.13
C LEU A 64 -16.74 8.09 4.20
N GLY A 65 -16.86 8.83 3.10
CA GLY A 65 -16.52 10.24 3.03
C GLY A 65 -15.88 10.60 1.70
N GLU A 66 -15.52 11.86 1.55
CA GLU A 66 -14.85 12.37 0.36
C GLU A 66 -13.44 12.80 0.71
N PRO A 67 -12.42 12.02 0.31
CA PRO A 67 -11.04 12.37 0.63
C PRO A 67 -10.57 13.54 -0.24
N ALA A 68 -9.89 14.50 0.37
CA ALA A 68 -9.22 15.58 -0.36
C ALA A 68 -7.85 15.12 -0.89
N THR A 69 -7.24 14.12 -0.25
CA THR A 69 -5.93 13.58 -0.60
C THR A 69 -5.96 12.06 -0.54
N ASN A 70 -4.96 11.42 -1.18
CA ASN A 70 -4.81 9.97 -1.11
C ASN A 70 -4.58 9.49 0.33
N ARG A 71 -3.86 10.27 1.13
CA ARG A 71 -3.62 9.94 2.54
C ARG A 71 -4.92 9.83 3.32
N GLU A 72 -5.88 10.70 3.06
CA GLU A 72 -7.17 10.71 3.75
C GLU A 72 -7.99 9.46 3.49
N LEU A 73 -7.75 8.74 2.40
CA LEU A 73 -8.42 7.45 2.16
C LEU A 73 -8.18 6.49 3.33
N PHE A 74 -6.95 6.44 3.83
CA PHE A 74 -6.60 5.54 4.94
C PHE A 74 -7.17 6.05 6.27
N ASP A 75 -7.25 7.35 6.45
CA ASP A 75 -7.89 7.94 7.63
C ASP A 75 -9.39 7.59 7.67
N LEU A 76 -10.07 7.62 6.53
CA LEU A 76 -11.47 7.24 6.43
C LEU A 76 -11.68 5.75 6.70
N LEU A 77 -10.78 4.88 6.23
CA LEU A 77 -10.84 3.45 6.55
C LEU A 77 -10.67 3.23 8.05
N HIS A 78 -9.75 3.95 8.68
CA HIS A 78 -9.54 3.83 10.12
C HIS A 78 -10.79 4.29 10.89
N ALA A 79 -11.35 5.44 10.55
CA ALA A 79 -12.53 5.98 11.22
C ALA A 79 -13.72 5.03 11.14
N ALA A 80 -13.83 4.25 10.07
CA ALA A 80 -14.90 3.27 9.87
C ALA A 80 -14.56 1.87 10.44
N GLY A 81 -13.42 1.71 11.08
CA GLY A 81 -13.05 0.46 11.75
C GLY A 81 -12.44 -0.61 10.82
N TRP A 82 -12.03 -0.25 9.62
CA TRP A 82 -11.43 -1.21 8.68
C TRP A 82 -9.97 -1.51 9.00
N ILE A 83 -9.24 -0.52 9.49
CA ILE A 83 -7.80 -0.67 9.80
C ILE A 83 -7.49 0.04 11.12
N THR A 84 -6.35 -0.30 11.73
CA THR A 84 -5.89 0.33 12.96
C THR A 84 -5.31 1.72 12.69
N PRO A 85 -5.20 2.59 13.73
CA PRO A 85 -4.54 3.89 13.58
C PRO A 85 -3.09 3.77 13.07
N ASP A 86 -2.34 2.79 13.57
CA ASP A 86 -0.97 2.55 13.15
C ASP A 86 -0.88 2.17 11.69
N CYS A 87 -1.78 1.30 11.24
CA CYS A 87 -1.87 0.90 9.83
C CYS A 87 -2.18 2.12 8.94
N ALA A 88 -3.13 2.96 9.35
CA ALA A 88 -3.48 4.16 8.60
C ALA A 88 -2.29 5.11 8.44
N GLN A 89 -1.49 5.25 9.49
CA GLN A 89 -0.31 6.10 9.47
C GLN A 89 0.75 5.58 8.49
N VAL A 90 1.05 4.29 8.55
CA VAL A 90 2.03 3.66 7.65
C VAL A 90 1.56 3.77 6.20
N MET A 91 0.29 3.45 5.94
CA MET A 91 -0.25 3.51 4.58
C MET A 91 -0.31 4.94 4.06
N GLY A 92 -0.56 5.92 4.92
CA GLY A 92 -0.51 7.32 4.56
C GLY A 92 0.88 7.76 4.09
N ARG A 93 1.94 7.28 4.75
CA ARG A 93 3.31 7.52 4.33
C ARG A 93 3.62 6.88 2.98
N LEU A 94 3.10 5.69 2.77
CA LEU A 94 3.26 4.97 1.50
C LEU A 94 2.57 5.72 0.36
N ALA A 95 1.42 6.34 0.61
CA ALA A 95 0.73 7.19 -0.37
C ALA A 95 1.61 8.40 -0.74
N GLY A 96 2.28 9.01 0.24
CA GLY A 96 3.22 10.10 -0.01
C GLY A 96 4.39 9.65 -0.88
N PHE A 97 4.94 8.49 -0.62
CA PHE A 97 6.00 7.89 -1.44
C PHE A 97 5.54 7.70 -2.89
N ARG A 98 4.34 7.14 -3.10
CA ARG A 98 3.78 6.95 -4.46
C ARG A 98 3.69 8.27 -5.21
N ASN A 99 3.26 9.34 -4.54
CA ASN A 99 3.16 10.66 -5.16
C ASN A 99 4.52 11.20 -5.57
N LEU A 100 5.56 11.01 -4.74
CA LEU A 100 6.92 11.40 -5.08
C LEU A 100 7.45 10.66 -6.31
N VAL A 101 7.21 9.36 -6.40
CA VAL A 101 7.66 8.54 -7.53
C VAL A 101 7.00 9.00 -8.83
N VAL A 102 5.71 9.30 -8.79
CA VAL A 102 4.96 9.73 -9.98
C VAL A 102 5.41 11.11 -10.45
N HIS A 103 5.72 12.03 -9.52
CA HIS A 103 6.05 13.42 -9.85
C HIS A 103 7.53 13.70 -10.03
N GLY A 104 8.43 12.83 -9.56
CA GLY A 104 9.85 13.06 -9.71
C GLY A 104 10.70 11.94 -9.12
N TYR A 105 11.10 11.01 -9.97
CA TYR A 105 11.88 9.84 -9.55
C TYR A 105 13.20 10.22 -8.86
N GLU A 106 13.83 11.31 -9.31
CA GLU A 106 15.10 11.79 -8.75
C GLU A 106 14.98 12.27 -7.28
N ARG A 107 13.75 12.53 -6.84
CA ARG A 107 13.50 13.00 -5.47
C ARG A 107 13.30 11.87 -4.48
N VAL A 108 13.33 10.62 -4.94
CA VAL A 108 13.10 9.48 -4.05
C VAL A 108 14.30 9.29 -3.13
N ASN A 109 14.02 9.26 -1.83
CA ASN A 109 15.06 9.01 -0.82
C ASN A 109 15.25 7.50 -0.67
N LEU A 110 16.38 7.00 -1.16
CA LEU A 110 16.67 5.56 -1.13
C LEU A 110 16.85 5.02 0.29
N GLY A 111 17.26 5.87 1.25
CA GLY A 111 17.32 5.48 2.65
C GLY A 111 15.96 5.09 3.20
N ILE A 112 14.91 5.86 2.84
CA ILE A 112 13.54 5.56 3.22
C ILE A 112 13.06 4.28 2.54
N VAL A 113 13.37 4.11 1.25
CA VAL A 113 13.03 2.90 0.49
C VAL A 113 13.63 1.66 1.15
N LYS A 114 14.92 1.72 1.51
CA LYS A 114 15.59 0.61 2.21
C LYS A 114 14.90 0.29 3.53
N ASP A 115 14.54 1.32 4.30
CA ASP A 115 13.87 1.12 5.59
C ASP A 115 12.52 0.42 5.41
N VAL A 116 11.73 0.87 4.44
CA VAL A 116 10.43 0.27 4.15
C VAL A 116 10.58 -1.20 3.78
N VAL A 117 11.51 -1.52 2.88
CA VAL A 117 11.70 -2.90 2.44
C VAL A 117 12.25 -3.79 3.55
N ARG A 118 13.15 -3.25 4.40
CA ARG A 118 13.72 -4.03 5.52
C ARG A 118 12.74 -4.23 6.66
N HIS A 119 11.89 -3.23 6.97
CA HIS A 119 11.17 -3.20 8.24
C HIS A 119 9.66 -3.01 8.13
N ARG A 120 9.12 -2.65 6.96
CA ARG A 120 7.72 -2.25 6.81
C ARG A 120 6.89 -3.11 5.86
N LEU A 121 7.47 -4.13 5.24
CA LEU A 121 6.69 -5.01 4.37
C LEU A 121 5.60 -5.76 5.14
N THR A 122 5.84 -6.08 6.42
CA THR A 122 4.83 -6.70 7.27
C THR A 122 3.62 -5.78 7.49
N ASP A 123 3.80 -4.47 7.45
CA ASP A 123 2.69 -3.52 7.57
C ASP A 123 1.76 -3.58 6.36
N LEU A 124 2.32 -3.77 5.15
CA LEU A 124 1.49 -3.97 3.96
C LEU A 124 0.70 -5.27 4.04
N LEU A 125 1.31 -6.34 4.55
CA LEU A 125 0.61 -7.61 4.75
C LEU A 125 -0.47 -7.48 5.82
N ALA A 126 -0.21 -6.70 6.88
CA ALA A 126 -1.21 -6.43 7.93
C ALA A 126 -2.40 -5.65 7.36
N TYR A 127 -2.15 -4.70 6.45
CA TYR A 127 -3.20 -3.99 5.73
C TYR A 127 -4.08 -4.98 4.94
N CYS A 128 -3.47 -5.87 4.17
CA CYS A 128 -4.20 -6.87 3.39
C CYS A 128 -5.06 -7.75 4.30
N ALA A 129 -4.50 -8.22 5.42
CA ALA A 129 -5.22 -9.06 6.38
C ALA A 129 -6.40 -8.31 7.00
N ALA A 130 -6.21 -7.04 7.37
CA ALA A 130 -7.25 -6.20 7.97
C ALA A 130 -8.42 -6.01 6.99
N ILE A 131 -8.13 -5.72 5.73
CA ILE A 131 -9.16 -5.55 4.70
C ILE A 131 -9.93 -6.86 4.47
N ARG A 132 -9.25 -7.99 4.41
CA ARG A 132 -9.91 -9.29 4.24
C ARG A 132 -10.82 -9.61 5.41
N THR A 133 -10.36 -9.36 6.63
CA THR A 133 -11.15 -9.61 7.85
C THR A 133 -12.40 -8.73 7.89
N ALA A 134 -12.24 -7.43 7.62
CA ALA A 134 -13.36 -6.49 7.62
C ALA A 134 -14.37 -6.81 6.50
N SER A 135 -13.89 -7.22 5.32
CA SER A 135 -14.75 -7.64 4.21
C SER A 135 -15.57 -8.86 4.58
N GLY A 136 -14.97 -9.83 5.29
CA GLY A 136 -15.69 -11.01 5.77
C GLY A 136 -16.79 -10.66 6.76
N ARG A 137 -16.52 -9.74 7.69
CA ARG A 137 -17.54 -9.27 8.65
C ARG A 137 -18.71 -8.59 7.94
N THR A 138 -18.43 -7.78 6.92
CA THR A 138 -19.45 -7.09 6.14
C THR A 138 -20.35 -8.06 5.40
N GLN A 139 -19.78 -9.17 4.91
CA GLN A 139 -20.55 -10.20 4.19
C GLN A 139 -21.43 -11.04 5.11
N SER A 140 -21.04 -11.25 6.34
CA SER A 140 -21.79 -12.11 7.26
C SER A 140 -23.04 -11.45 7.83
N LEU A 141 -23.29 -10.20 7.51
CA LEU A 141 -24.52 -9.51 7.82
C LEU A 141 -25.54 -9.65 6.70
#